data_ccd17810d0a974a0b67b7437a747faec
#
_entry.id   ccd17810d0a974a0b67b7437a747faec
#
_cell.length_a   1.000
_cell.length_b   1.000
_cell.length_c   1.000
_cell.angle_alpha   90.00
_cell.angle_beta   90.00
_cell.angle_gamma   90.00
#
_symmetry.space_group_name_H-M   'P 1'
#
loop_
_entity.id
_entity.type
_entity.pdbx_description
1 polymer ?
#
loop_
_entity_poly.entity_id
_entity_poly.type
_entity_poly.pdbx_seq_one_letter_code
_entity_poly.pdbx_strand_id
1 'polypeptide(L)'
;GTSTAPEELKRINLDLIFAIGGDGTTLRAFRIIPCKVPLFSINIGGNRGILAEAGIDSIDDAIHSILTGHYFYDSRLRIQASVDGTTTPAALNDFLFTRINLTRTPTMSLRFMNDEMKERMDGILISTPTGSTGHSFSVGSPIMHESLNCLMISPIASVNRMPQIIIPNEEIEIKSNHDANLIIDGQEVLRVIAGQSVTISRFYPDAQFIRIHKKGMRQLAKLGF
;
A
#
# COMPACT_ATOMS: atom_id res chain seq x y z
N GLY A 1 -11.51 -11.55 13.83
CA GLY A 1 -12.06 -11.08 12.56
C GLY A 1 -13.23 -10.14 12.80
N THR A 2 -13.37 -9.10 12.01
CA THR A 2 -14.54 -8.23 12.08
C THR A 2 -15.77 -9.02 11.66
N SER A 3 -16.74 -9.16 12.53
CA SER A 3 -18.07 -9.71 12.22
C SER A 3 -18.93 -8.73 11.41
N THR A 4 -18.50 -7.47 11.32
CA THR A 4 -19.25 -6.39 10.66
C THR A 4 -18.93 -6.34 9.18
N ALA A 5 -19.94 -6.43 8.32
CA ALA A 5 -19.76 -6.32 6.88
C ALA A 5 -19.32 -4.91 6.46
N PRO A 6 -18.49 -4.74 5.41
CA PRO A 6 -18.04 -3.43 4.95
C PRO A 6 -19.18 -2.44 4.66
N GLU A 7 -20.33 -2.93 4.18
CA GLU A 7 -21.51 -2.09 3.91
C GLU A 7 -22.16 -1.56 5.20
N GLU A 8 -22.10 -2.29 6.30
CA GLU A 8 -22.60 -1.84 7.61
C GLU A 8 -21.71 -0.72 8.16
N LEU A 9 -20.37 -0.85 8.00
CA LEU A 9 -19.42 0.18 8.43
C LEU A 9 -19.66 1.53 7.73
N LYS A 10 -20.11 1.54 6.50
CA LYS A 10 -20.44 2.76 5.75
C LYS A 10 -21.65 3.51 6.30
N ARG A 11 -22.51 2.83 7.05
CA ARG A 11 -23.76 3.39 7.62
C ARG A 11 -23.59 3.92 9.04
N ILE A 12 -22.47 3.62 9.68
CA ILE A 12 -22.17 4.05 11.06
C ILE A 12 -21.37 5.33 11.01
N ASN A 13 -21.75 6.33 11.79
CA ASN A 13 -20.91 7.51 12.01
C ASN A 13 -19.77 7.12 12.96
N LEU A 14 -18.56 7.07 12.43
CA LEU A 14 -17.35 6.65 13.16
C LEU A 14 -16.42 7.85 13.28
N ASP A 15 -15.98 8.15 14.49
CA ASP A 15 -14.98 9.19 14.77
C ASP A 15 -13.56 8.65 14.65
N LEU A 16 -13.35 7.36 14.97
CA LEU A 16 -12.05 6.71 15.02
C LEU A 16 -12.20 5.20 14.89
N ILE A 17 -11.22 4.54 14.30
CA ILE A 17 -11.11 3.08 14.23
C ILE A 17 -9.82 2.62 14.91
N PHE A 18 -9.92 1.59 15.74
CA PHE A 18 -8.77 0.86 16.26
C PHE A 18 -8.52 -0.40 15.42
N ALA A 19 -7.35 -0.47 14.79
CA ALA A 19 -6.88 -1.67 14.13
C ALA A 19 -5.96 -2.43 15.11
N ILE A 20 -6.44 -3.55 15.61
CA ILE A 20 -5.72 -4.37 16.60
C ILE A 20 -5.16 -5.61 15.91
N GLY A 21 -3.84 -5.68 15.75
CA GLY A 21 -3.15 -6.74 15.02
C GLY A 21 -1.84 -6.27 14.40
N GLY A 22 -1.33 -7.03 13.43
CA GLY A 22 -0.15 -6.65 12.66
C GLY A 22 -0.47 -5.68 11.51
N ASP A 23 0.56 -5.37 10.71
CA ASP A 23 0.43 -4.46 9.56
C ASP A 23 -0.65 -4.89 8.57
N GLY A 24 -0.80 -6.20 8.33
CA GLY A 24 -1.86 -6.73 7.48
C GLY A 24 -3.28 -6.38 7.94
N THR A 25 -3.52 -6.31 9.26
CA THR A 25 -4.79 -5.86 9.83
C THR A 25 -5.03 -4.38 9.55
N THR A 26 -4.00 -3.56 9.69
CA THR A 26 -4.04 -2.12 9.40
C THR A 26 -4.31 -1.86 7.91
N LEU A 27 -3.63 -2.56 7.02
CA LEU A 27 -3.83 -2.47 5.57
C LEU A 27 -5.27 -2.85 5.19
N ARG A 28 -5.76 -3.98 5.73
CA ARG A 28 -7.14 -4.42 5.50
C ARG A 28 -8.15 -3.40 6.04
N ALA A 29 -7.92 -2.83 7.21
CA ALA A 29 -8.81 -1.83 7.77
C ALA A 29 -8.98 -0.63 6.83
N PHE A 30 -7.89 -0.07 6.30
CA PHE A 30 -7.95 1.04 5.35
C PHE A 30 -8.67 0.72 4.03
N ARG A 31 -8.74 -0.54 3.61
CA ARG A 31 -9.53 -0.93 2.42
C ARG A 31 -11.03 -0.98 2.67
N ILE A 32 -11.46 -1.27 3.89
CA ILE A 32 -12.88 -1.51 4.21
C ILE A 32 -13.57 -0.35 4.93
N ILE A 33 -12.81 0.52 5.60
CA ILE A 33 -13.39 1.65 6.36
C ILE A 33 -13.79 2.81 5.44
N PRO A 34 -14.73 3.66 5.87
CA PRO A 34 -15.03 4.92 5.18
C PRO A 34 -13.78 5.79 5.08
N CYS A 35 -13.53 6.34 3.90
CA CYS A 35 -12.25 6.96 3.54
C CYS A 35 -11.78 8.12 4.43
N LYS A 36 -12.68 8.76 5.19
CA LYS A 36 -12.35 9.93 6.03
C LYS A 36 -12.15 9.61 7.51
N VAL A 37 -12.39 8.35 7.92
CA VAL A 37 -12.28 7.98 9.32
C VAL A 37 -10.82 7.70 9.67
N PRO A 38 -10.24 8.38 10.67
CA PRO A 38 -8.87 8.12 11.09
C PRO A 38 -8.74 6.76 11.78
N LEU A 39 -7.53 6.21 11.74
CA LEU A 39 -7.23 4.89 12.29
C LEU A 39 -6.06 4.97 13.27
N PHE A 40 -6.22 4.33 14.43
CA PHE A 40 -5.16 4.08 15.38
C PHE A 40 -4.78 2.59 15.33
N SER A 41 -3.52 2.29 15.05
CA SER A 41 -3.04 0.91 14.90
C SER A 41 -2.27 0.45 16.12
N ILE A 42 -2.66 -0.72 16.65
CA ILE A 42 -2.09 -1.35 17.85
C ILE A 42 -1.54 -2.71 17.46
N ASN A 43 -0.25 -2.93 17.73
CA ASN A 43 0.38 -4.24 17.51
C ASN A 43 0.25 -5.09 18.78
N ILE A 44 -0.35 -6.27 18.65
CA ILE A 44 -0.57 -7.22 19.74
C ILE A 44 0.52 -8.30 19.86
N GLY A 45 1.66 -8.09 19.20
CA GLY A 45 2.77 -9.06 19.18
C GLY A 45 2.88 -9.79 17.85
N GLY A 46 3.97 -10.52 17.65
CA GLY A 46 4.33 -11.17 16.39
C GLY A 46 5.31 -10.34 15.55
N ASN A 47 5.22 -10.44 14.23
CA ASN A 47 6.13 -9.77 13.30
C ASN A 47 6.02 -8.23 13.37
N ARG A 48 7.06 -7.56 12.85
CA ARG A 48 7.27 -6.11 12.85
C ARG A 48 5.99 -5.32 12.56
N GLY A 49 5.46 -4.63 13.56
CA GLY A 49 4.34 -3.69 13.39
C GLY A 49 4.85 -2.32 12.92
N ILE A 50 5.24 -2.20 11.65
CA ILE A 50 5.80 -0.94 11.08
C ILE A 50 4.75 0.17 11.11
N LEU A 51 3.49 -0.17 10.83
CA LEU A 51 2.38 0.79 10.79
C LEU A 51 1.79 1.11 12.18
N ALA A 52 2.05 0.24 13.18
CA ALA A 52 1.48 0.40 14.52
C ALA A 52 2.08 1.59 15.27
N GLU A 53 1.23 2.29 16.04
CA GLU A 53 1.63 3.36 16.94
C GLU A 53 1.94 2.85 18.33
N ALA A 54 1.12 1.94 18.86
CA ALA A 54 1.24 1.38 20.20
C ALA A 54 1.38 -0.15 20.18
N GLY A 55 1.97 -0.69 21.22
CA GLY A 55 1.92 -2.11 21.57
C GLY A 55 0.91 -2.35 22.70
N ILE A 56 0.77 -3.61 23.11
CA ILE A 56 -0.12 -3.99 24.25
C ILE A 56 0.28 -3.24 25.52
N ASP A 57 1.57 -3.17 25.81
CA ASP A 57 2.10 -2.58 27.05
C ASP A 57 1.88 -1.06 27.15
N SER A 58 1.54 -0.39 26.06
CA SER A 58 1.35 1.06 25.98
C SER A 58 -0.08 1.47 25.59
N ILE A 59 -1.03 0.53 25.63
CA ILE A 59 -2.39 0.78 25.14
C ILE A 59 -3.15 1.78 26.03
N ASP A 60 -3.00 1.70 27.35
CA ASP A 60 -3.71 2.57 28.29
C ASP A 60 -3.23 4.03 28.14
N ASP A 61 -1.93 4.25 28.06
CA ASP A 61 -1.34 5.57 27.81
C ASP A 61 -1.77 6.13 26.45
N ALA A 62 -1.86 5.27 25.45
CA ALA A 62 -2.32 5.66 24.12
C ALA A 62 -3.81 6.08 24.11
N ILE A 63 -4.66 5.32 24.78
CA ILE A 63 -6.08 5.66 24.91
C ILE A 63 -6.23 6.96 25.70
N HIS A 64 -5.52 7.12 26.80
CA HIS A 64 -5.53 8.37 27.57
C HIS A 64 -5.13 9.57 26.71
N SER A 65 -4.05 9.44 25.92
CA SER A 65 -3.60 10.49 25.02
C SER A 65 -4.65 10.87 23.98
N ILE A 66 -5.35 9.88 23.41
CA ILE A 66 -6.43 10.11 22.43
C ILE A 66 -7.62 10.84 23.11
N LEU A 67 -8.05 10.38 24.28
CA LEU A 67 -9.20 10.96 25.00
C LEU A 67 -8.93 12.39 25.48
N THR A 68 -7.67 12.72 25.77
CA THR A 68 -7.24 14.07 26.20
C THR A 68 -6.85 14.98 25.04
N GLY A 69 -6.95 14.51 23.80
CA GLY A 69 -6.63 15.30 22.61
C GLY A 69 -5.13 15.45 22.33
N HIS A 70 -4.27 14.66 23.01
CA HIS A 70 -2.82 14.68 22.81
C HIS A 70 -2.41 13.75 21.67
N TYR A 71 -2.82 14.04 20.46
CA TYR A 71 -2.48 13.30 19.25
C TYR A 71 -2.39 14.23 18.03
N PHE A 72 -1.91 13.69 16.92
CA PHE A 72 -1.91 14.38 15.63
C PHE A 72 -2.24 13.40 14.50
N TYR A 73 -2.66 13.96 13.36
CA TYR A 73 -2.91 13.18 12.16
C TYR A 73 -1.63 13.02 11.34
N ASP A 74 -1.40 11.78 10.86
CA ASP A 74 -0.33 11.42 9.95
C ASP A 74 -0.98 10.92 8.65
N SER A 75 -0.94 11.76 7.62
CA SER A 75 -1.55 11.48 6.32
C SER A 75 -0.62 10.65 5.45
N ARG A 76 -1.15 9.56 4.89
CA ARG A 76 -0.39 8.65 4.02
C ARG A 76 -1.03 8.53 2.65
N LEU A 77 -0.19 8.68 1.63
CA LEU A 77 -0.57 8.53 0.24
C LEU A 77 -1.18 7.14 0.00
N ARG A 78 -2.25 7.11 -0.80
CA ARG A 78 -2.89 5.88 -1.29
C ARG A 78 -2.94 5.89 -2.80
N ILE A 79 -2.93 4.70 -3.38
CA ILE A 79 -3.08 4.50 -4.82
C ILE A 79 -4.26 3.56 -5.11
N GLN A 80 -4.87 3.72 -6.27
CA GLN A 80 -5.96 2.87 -6.74
C GLN A 80 -5.66 2.40 -8.15
N ALA A 81 -6.01 1.17 -8.45
CA ALA A 81 -5.95 0.65 -9.80
C ALA A 81 -7.33 0.66 -10.47
N SER A 82 -7.32 0.79 -11.79
CA SER A 82 -8.47 0.54 -12.66
C SER A 82 -8.06 -0.48 -13.71
N VAL A 83 -8.89 -1.51 -13.90
CA VAL A 83 -8.71 -2.51 -14.96
C VAL A 83 -9.84 -2.32 -15.97
N ASP A 84 -9.52 -1.85 -17.17
CA ASP A 84 -10.49 -1.51 -18.21
C ASP A 84 -11.67 -0.66 -17.69
N GLY A 85 -11.38 0.34 -16.84
CA GLY A 85 -12.38 1.24 -16.26
C GLY A 85 -13.05 0.76 -14.98
N THR A 86 -12.83 -0.49 -14.57
CA THR A 86 -13.34 -1.00 -13.28
C THR A 86 -12.32 -0.77 -12.17
N THR A 87 -12.68 0.00 -11.16
CA THR A 87 -11.77 0.36 -10.07
C THR A 87 -11.65 -0.74 -9.01
N THR A 88 -10.45 -0.88 -8.45
CA THR A 88 -10.15 -1.75 -7.31
C THR A 88 -10.35 -1.01 -5.99
N PRO A 89 -10.29 -1.71 -4.83
CA PRO A 89 -9.98 -1.04 -3.56
C PRO A 89 -8.64 -0.29 -3.63
N ALA A 90 -8.51 0.77 -2.80
CA ALA A 90 -7.27 1.53 -2.75
C ALA A 90 -6.21 0.83 -1.89
N ALA A 91 -4.97 0.78 -2.37
CA ALA A 91 -3.81 0.28 -1.65
C ALA A 91 -3.14 1.38 -0.82
N LEU A 92 -2.62 1.00 0.33
CA LEU A 92 -1.76 1.86 1.15
C LEU A 92 -0.28 1.60 0.85
N ASN A 93 0.11 0.34 0.63
CA ASN A 93 1.49 -0.04 0.34
C ASN A 93 1.77 -0.11 -1.15
N ASP A 94 1.14 -1.05 -1.86
CA ASP A 94 1.55 -1.37 -3.22
C ASP A 94 0.50 -2.11 -4.04
N PHE A 95 0.71 -2.09 -5.35
CA PHE A 95 0.16 -3.00 -6.33
C PHE A 95 1.28 -3.83 -6.94
N LEU A 96 1.17 -5.16 -6.84
CA LEU A 96 2.02 -6.08 -7.56
C LEU A 96 1.30 -6.62 -8.79
N PHE A 97 1.80 -6.29 -9.97
CA PHE A 97 1.36 -6.87 -11.23
C PHE A 97 2.34 -7.96 -11.63
N THR A 98 1.91 -9.25 -11.63
CA THR A 98 2.81 -10.39 -11.79
C THR A 98 2.23 -11.46 -12.68
N ARG A 99 3.12 -12.19 -13.38
CA ARG A 99 2.72 -13.32 -14.23
C ARG A 99 2.02 -14.42 -13.44
N ILE A 100 1.13 -15.13 -14.11
CA ILE A 100 0.49 -16.35 -13.59
C ILE A 100 1.29 -17.58 -14.04
N ASN A 101 1.69 -17.62 -15.32
CA ASN A 101 2.42 -18.75 -15.87
C ASN A 101 3.93 -18.63 -15.54
N LEU A 102 4.44 -19.54 -14.73
CA LEU A 102 5.83 -19.55 -14.28
C LEU A 102 6.82 -20.05 -15.35
N THR A 103 6.34 -20.69 -16.43
CA THR A 103 7.21 -21.23 -17.50
C THR A 103 7.50 -20.24 -18.62
N ARG A 104 6.79 -19.10 -18.65
CA ARG A 104 6.93 -18.08 -19.69
C ARG A 104 7.04 -16.70 -19.07
N THR A 105 8.12 -16.00 -19.38
CA THR A 105 8.28 -14.60 -18.96
C THR A 105 7.54 -13.69 -19.94
N PRO A 106 6.50 -12.98 -19.51
CA PRO A 106 5.75 -12.05 -20.37
C PRO A 106 6.58 -10.82 -20.73
N THR A 107 6.15 -10.17 -21.80
CA THR A 107 6.51 -8.78 -22.08
C THR A 107 5.48 -7.88 -21.41
N MET A 108 5.94 -7.02 -20.53
CA MET A 108 5.12 -5.99 -19.89
C MET A 108 5.48 -4.64 -20.49
N SER A 109 4.47 -3.81 -20.76
CA SER A 109 4.64 -2.42 -21.15
C SER A 109 4.20 -1.52 -20.00
N LEU A 110 5.00 -0.50 -19.74
CA LEU A 110 4.69 0.58 -18.79
C LEU A 110 4.63 1.88 -19.55
N ARG A 111 3.62 2.68 -19.24
CA ARG A 111 3.54 4.06 -19.68
C ARG A 111 3.33 4.94 -18.44
N PHE A 112 4.16 5.95 -18.30
CA PHE A 112 4.08 6.94 -17.22
C PHE A 112 4.68 8.25 -17.70
N MET A 113 4.09 9.37 -17.32
CA MET A 113 4.46 10.68 -17.85
C MET A 113 4.41 10.67 -19.38
N ASN A 114 5.52 10.91 -20.05
CA ASN A 114 5.64 10.86 -21.52
C ASN A 114 6.49 9.68 -22.01
N ASP A 115 6.86 8.77 -21.11
CA ASP A 115 7.71 7.64 -21.41
C ASP A 115 6.90 6.35 -21.61
N GLU A 116 7.35 5.52 -22.54
CA GLU A 116 6.84 4.15 -22.73
C GLU A 116 8.03 3.18 -22.71
N MET A 117 7.91 2.17 -21.86
CA MET A 117 8.92 1.13 -21.71
C MET A 117 8.29 -0.24 -21.96
N LYS A 118 9.04 -1.13 -22.62
CA LYS A 118 8.65 -2.54 -22.83
C LYS A 118 9.79 -3.43 -22.37
N GLU A 119 9.48 -4.36 -21.46
CA GLU A 119 10.49 -5.23 -20.86
C GLU A 119 9.93 -6.63 -20.58
N ARG A 120 10.78 -7.63 -20.71
CA ARG A 120 10.46 -9.01 -20.29
C ARG A 120 10.78 -9.17 -18.80
N MET A 121 9.78 -9.44 -17.99
CA MET A 121 9.95 -9.56 -16.54
C MET A 121 8.85 -10.42 -15.91
N ASP A 122 9.10 -10.88 -14.70
CA ASP A 122 8.15 -11.69 -13.95
C ASP A 122 7.03 -10.84 -13.32
N GLY A 123 7.29 -9.58 -13.07
CA GLY A 123 6.32 -8.66 -12.51
C GLY A 123 6.85 -7.24 -12.36
N ILE A 124 5.95 -6.36 -11.96
CA ILE A 124 6.20 -4.96 -11.62
C ILE A 124 5.50 -4.66 -10.31
N LEU A 125 6.21 -4.07 -9.39
CA LEU A 125 5.66 -3.56 -8.13
C LEU A 125 5.60 -2.04 -8.19
N ILE A 126 4.42 -1.48 -7.98
CA ILE A 126 4.22 -0.03 -7.85
C ILE A 126 3.92 0.23 -6.38
N SER A 127 4.81 0.92 -5.69
CA SER A 127 4.67 1.17 -4.26
C SER A 127 4.62 2.64 -3.89
N THR A 128 3.86 2.92 -2.84
CA THR A 128 3.84 4.20 -2.15
C THR A 128 5.06 4.35 -1.24
N PRO A 129 5.36 5.53 -0.73
CA PRO A 129 6.37 5.69 0.32
C PRO A 129 6.11 4.83 1.56
N THR A 130 4.86 4.64 1.95
CA THR A 130 4.49 3.74 3.06
C THR A 130 4.85 2.29 2.74
N GLY A 131 4.61 1.83 1.51
CA GLY A 131 4.94 0.49 1.05
C GLY A 131 6.43 0.22 0.82
N SER A 132 7.28 1.26 0.83
CA SER A 132 8.72 1.11 0.58
C SER A 132 9.45 0.22 1.62
N THR A 133 8.85 -0.02 2.78
CA THR A 133 9.35 -0.95 3.80
C THR A 133 8.68 -2.33 3.77
N GLY A 134 7.74 -2.52 2.85
CA GLY A 134 7.00 -3.78 2.64
C GLY A 134 7.63 -4.66 1.57
N HIS A 135 6.82 -5.09 0.61
CA HIS A 135 7.27 -5.96 -0.49
C HIS A 135 8.36 -5.29 -1.35
N SER A 136 8.26 -3.98 -1.56
CA SER A 136 9.25 -3.19 -2.28
C SER A 136 10.66 -3.35 -1.68
N PHE A 137 10.79 -3.29 -0.35
CA PHE A 137 12.05 -3.54 0.34
C PHE A 137 12.60 -4.95 0.08
N SER A 138 11.72 -5.95 0.05
CA SER A 138 12.11 -7.34 -0.18
C SER A 138 12.68 -7.61 -1.59
N VAL A 139 12.32 -6.78 -2.57
CA VAL A 139 12.87 -6.84 -3.93
C VAL A 139 14.06 -5.89 -4.13
N GLY A 140 14.60 -5.36 -3.02
CA GLY A 140 15.83 -4.55 -3.02
C GLY A 140 15.61 -3.07 -3.32
N SER A 141 14.39 -2.56 -3.22
CA SER A 141 14.11 -1.13 -3.43
C SER A 141 14.56 -0.29 -2.22
N PRO A 142 14.95 0.97 -2.44
CA PRO A 142 15.28 1.87 -1.36
C PRO A 142 14.04 2.24 -0.52
N ILE A 143 14.28 2.56 0.74
CA ILE A 143 13.25 3.08 1.63
C ILE A 143 13.01 4.56 1.29
N MET A 144 11.76 4.91 1.08
CA MET A 144 11.31 6.28 0.85
C MET A 144 10.76 6.87 2.15
N HIS A 145 11.06 8.15 2.41
CA HIS A 145 10.43 8.83 3.53
C HIS A 145 8.92 8.92 3.32
N GLU A 146 8.16 8.61 4.34
CA GLU A 146 6.70 8.47 4.29
C GLU A 146 5.92 9.72 3.87
N SER A 147 6.53 10.90 3.96
CA SER A 147 5.93 12.18 3.55
C SER A 147 6.15 12.54 2.08
N LEU A 148 6.91 11.74 1.33
CA LEU A 148 7.15 12.03 -0.08
C LEU A 148 5.89 11.82 -0.92
N ASN A 149 5.71 12.68 -1.91
CA ASN A 149 4.63 12.57 -2.89
C ASN A 149 5.16 11.96 -4.20
N CYS A 150 5.50 10.68 -4.14
CA CYS A 150 6.11 9.95 -5.25
C CYS A 150 5.67 8.49 -5.25
N LEU A 151 5.96 7.79 -6.34
CA LEU A 151 5.75 6.35 -6.48
C LEU A 151 7.08 5.68 -6.85
N MET A 152 7.25 4.44 -6.43
CA MET A 152 8.35 3.57 -6.79
C MET A 152 7.89 2.53 -7.78
N ILE A 153 8.58 2.41 -8.90
CA ILE A 153 8.44 1.34 -9.88
C ILE A 153 9.57 0.35 -9.65
N SER A 154 9.26 -0.87 -9.24
CA SER A 154 10.25 -1.92 -8.96
C SER A 154 10.00 -3.13 -9.85
N PRO A 155 10.82 -3.35 -10.89
CA PRO A 155 10.71 -4.53 -11.73
C PRO A 155 11.16 -5.79 -10.98
N ILE A 156 10.50 -6.91 -11.25
CA ILE A 156 10.82 -8.22 -10.66
C ILE A 156 11.37 -9.13 -11.74
N ALA A 157 12.59 -9.62 -11.55
CA ALA A 157 13.29 -10.51 -12.46
C ALA A 157 13.29 -10.01 -13.93
N SER A 158 13.56 -8.73 -14.13
CA SER A 158 13.70 -8.13 -15.46
C SER A 158 14.89 -8.73 -16.22
N VAL A 159 14.66 -9.16 -17.46
CA VAL A 159 15.68 -9.81 -18.31
C VAL A 159 16.82 -8.84 -18.63
N ASN A 160 16.49 -7.58 -18.96
CA ASN A 160 17.51 -6.56 -19.28
C ASN A 160 17.89 -5.69 -18.06
N ARG A 161 17.56 -6.15 -16.83
CA ARG A 161 17.93 -5.48 -15.59
C ARG A 161 17.41 -4.04 -15.52
N MET A 162 16.14 -3.84 -15.90
CA MET A 162 15.46 -2.56 -15.72
C MET A 162 15.68 -2.07 -14.27
N PRO A 163 16.18 -0.84 -14.06
CA PRO A 163 16.40 -0.31 -12.72
C PRO A 163 15.08 -0.03 -12.00
N GLN A 164 15.17 0.09 -10.70
CA GLN A 164 14.10 0.66 -9.89
C GLN A 164 14.05 2.17 -10.13
N ILE A 165 12.85 2.73 -10.26
CA ILE A 165 12.65 4.13 -10.63
C ILE A 165 11.70 4.78 -9.62
N ILE A 166 12.08 5.93 -9.09
CA ILE A 166 11.18 6.80 -8.31
C ILE A 166 10.68 7.89 -9.25
N ILE A 167 9.37 8.02 -9.35
CA ILE A 167 8.71 9.04 -10.17
C ILE A 167 7.82 9.94 -9.29
N PRO A 168 7.50 11.16 -9.73
CA PRO A 168 6.41 11.92 -9.14
C PRO A 168 5.14 11.06 -9.07
N ASN A 169 4.21 11.43 -8.20
CA ASN A 169 2.96 10.71 -8.06
C ASN A 169 2.03 10.98 -9.26
N GLU A 170 2.33 10.34 -10.36
CA GLU A 170 1.63 10.42 -11.66
C GLU A 170 0.98 9.08 -11.99
N GLU A 171 0.10 9.10 -12.97
CA GLU A 171 -0.57 7.89 -13.46
C GLU A 171 0.41 6.95 -14.17
N ILE A 172 0.26 5.65 -13.89
CA ILE A 172 1.05 4.58 -14.50
C ILE A 172 0.09 3.61 -15.19
N GLU A 173 0.26 3.40 -16.49
CA GLU A 173 -0.44 2.36 -17.23
C GLU A 173 0.46 1.13 -17.40
N ILE A 174 -0.08 -0.06 -17.12
CA ILE A 174 0.62 -1.34 -17.26
C ILE A 174 -0.22 -2.28 -18.13
N LYS A 175 0.43 -2.96 -19.07
CA LYS A 175 -0.17 -4.05 -19.86
C LYS A 175 0.80 -5.23 -19.92
N SER A 176 0.25 -6.43 -20.07
CA SER A 176 1.02 -7.65 -20.30
C SER A 176 0.49 -8.38 -21.54
N ASN A 177 1.38 -9.01 -22.29
CA ASN A 177 1.01 -9.87 -23.41
C ASN A 177 0.54 -11.28 -22.97
N HIS A 178 0.54 -11.56 -21.67
CA HIS A 178 -0.01 -12.77 -21.05
C HIS A 178 -0.88 -12.40 -19.86
N ASP A 179 -1.77 -13.32 -19.47
CA ASP A 179 -2.56 -13.18 -18.25
C ASP A 179 -1.65 -12.94 -17.03
N ALA A 180 -2.09 -12.06 -16.16
CA ALA A 180 -1.38 -11.64 -14.97
C ALA A 180 -2.30 -11.57 -13.75
N ASN A 181 -1.71 -11.52 -12.57
CA ASN A 181 -2.39 -11.17 -11.33
C ASN A 181 -2.04 -9.73 -10.95
N LEU A 182 -3.05 -8.97 -10.54
CA LEU A 182 -2.88 -7.71 -9.83
C LEU A 182 -3.15 -7.97 -8.35
N ILE A 183 -2.16 -7.78 -7.51
CA ILE A 183 -2.22 -8.06 -6.07
C ILE A 183 -2.17 -6.73 -5.32
N ILE A 184 -3.11 -6.53 -4.39
CA ILE A 184 -3.32 -5.29 -3.64
C ILE A 184 -2.81 -5.49 -2.21
N ASP A 185 -1.82 -4.72 -1.77
CA ASP A 185 -1.22 -4.80 -0.43
C ASP A 185 -0.85 -6.24 0.00
N GLY A 186 -0.53 -7.11 -0.95
CA GLY A 186 -0.22 -8.52 -0.69
C GLY A 186 -1.39 -9.38 -0.21
N GLN A 187 -2.64 -8.90 -0.28
CA GLN A 187 -3.80 -9.56 0.35
C GLN A 187 -4.96 -9.88 -0.60
N GLU A 188 -5.22 -9.07 -1.60
CA GLU A 188 -6.29 -9.28 -2.56
C GLU A 188 -5.72 -9.50 -3.95
N VAL A 189 -6.28 -10.46 -4.69
CA VAL A 189 -5.80 -10.84 -6.02
C VAL A 189 -6.92 -10.66 -7.03
N LEU A 190 -6.63 -9.91 -8.09
CA LEU A 190 -7.48 -9.74 -9.26
C LEU A 190 -6.77 -10.30 -10.48
N ARG A 191 -7.45 -11.15 -11.27
CA ARG A 191 -6.92 -11.63 -12.54
C ARG A 191 -7.09 -10.57 -13.62
N VAL A 192 -6.03 -10.33 -14.36
CA VAL A 192 -5.97 -9.44 -15.52
C VAL A 192 -5.69 -10.28 -16.77
N ILE A 193 -6.55 -10.18 -17.77
CA ILE A 193 -6.41 -10.92 -19.02
C ILE A 193 -5.36 -10.25 -19.91
N ALA A 194 -4.67 -11.03 -20.73
CA ALA A 194 -3.67 -10.53 -21.67
C ALA A 194 -4.21 -9.37 -22.51
N GLY A 195 -3.45 -8.28 -22.54
CA GLY A 195 -3.81 -7.06 -23.30
C GLY A 195 -4.69 -6.06 -22.56
N GLN A 196 -5.33 -6.44 -21.43
CA GLN A 196 -6.06 -5.47 -20.61
C GLN A 196 -5.13 -4.40 -20.05
N SER A 197 -5.66 -3.19 -19.93
CA SER A 197 -4.95 -2.05 -19.35
C SER A 197 -5.22 -1.98 -17.85
N VAL A 198 -4.14 -1.91 -17.08
CA VAL A 198 -4.18 -1.59 -15.65
C VAL A 198 -3.63 -0.19 -15.47
N THR A 199 -4.46 0.73 -15.04
CA THR A 199 -4.06 2.10 -14.74
C THR A 199 -3.98 2.29 -13.23
N ILE A 200 -2.83 2.71 -12.71
CA ILE A 200 -2.61 2.99 -11.28
C ILE A 200 -2.46 4.48 -11.11
N SER A 201 -3.26 5.07 -10.24
CA SER A 201 -3.26 6.51 -9.99
C SER A 201 -3.45 6.82 -8.51
N ARG A 202 -3.25 8.09 -8.15
CA ARG A 202 -3.54 8.61 -6.82
C ARG A 202 -4.99 8.39 -6.43
N PHE A 203 -5.20 7.90 -5.23
CA PHE A 203 -6.51 7.81 -4.58
C PHE A 203 -6.65 8.89 -3.50
N TYR A 204 -7.78 9.58 -3.49
CA TYR A 204 -8.16 10.54 -2.44
C TYR A 204 -9.41 10.08 -1.70
N PRO A 205 -9.51 10.34 -0.40
CA PRO A 205 -8.54 11.01 0.48
C PRO A 205 -7.40 10.08 0.90
N ASP A 206 -6.33 10.70 1.42
CA ASP A 206 -5.23 10.00 2.07
C ASP A 206 -5.70 9.16 3.26
N ALA A 207 -4.95 8.11 3.59
CA ALA A 207 -5.15 7.37 4.83
C ALA A 207 -4.71 8.24 6.01
N GLN A 208 -5.60 8.41 6.98
CA GLN A 208 -5.33 9.20 8.18
C GLN A 208 -4.99 8.28 9.34
N PHE A 209 -3.75 8.31 9.81
CA PHE A 209 -3.37 7.67 11.05
C PHE A 209 -3.47 8.67 12.21
N ILE A 210 -3.91 8.20 13.38
CA ILE A 210 -3.68 8.90 14.64
C ILE A 210 -2.32 8.50 15.19
N ARG A 211 -1.53 9.50 15.59
CA ARG A 211 -0.21 9.35 16.18
C ARG A 211 -0.13 10.11 17.49
N ILE A 212 0.52 9.51 18.48
CA ILE A 212 0.73 10.12 19.81
C ILE A 212 2.18 10.57 20.01
N HIS A 213 3.12 10.00 19.26
CA HIS A 213 4.53 10.36 19.36
C HIS A 213 5.03 10.96 18.05
N LYS A 214 5.61 12.17 18.11
CA LYS A 214 6.40 12.71 17.01
C LYS A 214 7.70 11.91 16.96
N LYS A 215 7.89 11.14 15.91
CA LYS A 215 9.12 10.40 15.62
C LYS A 215 9.66 10.91 14.28
N GLY A 216 10.95 10.78 14.08
CA GLY A 216 11.56 11.00 12.77
C GLY A 216 11.04 9.99 11.74
N MET A 217 11.91 9.42 10.94
CA MET A 217 11.52 8.40 9.98
C MET A 217 11.08 7.11 10.70
N ARG A 218 9.76 6.97 10.94
CA ARG A 218 9.17 5.86 11.71
C ARG A 218 9.54 4.50 11.15
N GLN A 219 9.59 4.42 9.83
CA GLN A 219 9.91 3.21 9.10
C GLN A 219 11.30 2.67 9.45
N LEU A 220 12.32 3.52 9.53
CA LEU A 220 13.68 3.11 9.90
C LEU A 220 13.75 2.64 11.35
N ALA A 221 13.19 3.40 12.28
CA ALA A 221 13.15 3.03 13.69
C ALA A 221 12.48 1.67 13.92
N LYS A 222 11.43 1.33 13.14
CA LYS A 222 10.72 0.06 13.22
C LYS A 222 11.48 -1.10 12.55
N LEU A 223 12.38 -0.81 11.62
CA LEU A 223 13.27 -1.80 11.01
C LEU A 223 14.49 -2.11 11.89
N GLY A 224 14.71 -1.35 12.96
CA GLY A 224 15.79 -1.56 13.92
C GLY A 224 17.08 -0.77 13.60
N PHE A 225 16.96 0.34 12.87
CA PHE A 225 18.03 1.29 12.58
C PHE A 225 17.93 2.54 13.45
#